data_f4eb2923b8da7a24fa2a96a01367ce5c
#
_entry.id   f4eb2923b8da7a24fa2a96a01367ce5c
#
_cell.length_a   1.000
_cell.length_b   1.000
_cell.length_c   1.000
_cell.angle_alpha   90.00
_cell.angle_beta   90.00
_cell.angle_gamma   90.00
#
_symmetry.space_group_name_H-M   'P 1'
#
loop_
_entity.id
_entity.type
_entity.pdbx_description
1 polymer ?
#
loop_
_entity_poly.entity_id
_entity_poly.type
_entity_poly.pdbx_seq_one_letter_code
_entity_poly.pdbx_strand_id
1 'polypeptide(L)'
;MFDQKIWKQQANIICKVLEQAPAFNKDFLLPPEEFAARQRKVWDMLQKEGFDCGVVYADEHYCGDVPYLAGNPNIIVEPIAAVLSKNGLYFIAGLESGIVAEQFCHRSGVKIRKVDILRVDDPDYPGNLLTPSDIIEEACGGKPKNIALLTTKGVFPLGLYNTLKRYVGEENIGDLSKKYYQIKYEKSMLEMQLIEESCRISDSMLEGMLRILRPGLTEAQVAQWGYCIAHELGAQAMGFQVMVTSGKNNRTIVAAASNRVIQEGDVVHIGVSPKRDGLCGAQRATVMCVKNPSQITKSYR
;
A
#
# COMPACT_ATOMS: atom_id res chain seq x y z
N MET A 1 1.89 -2.80 -32.93
CA MET A 1 1.82 -1.42 -33.46
C MET A 1 0.71 -0.68 -32.73
N PHE A 2 0.89 0.59 -32.37
CA PHE A 2 -0.15 1.41 -31.73
C PHE A 2 -1.30 1.67 -32.71
N ASP A 3 -2.54 1.36 -32.30
CA ASP A 3 -3.74 1.61 -33.09
C ASP A 3 -4.53 2.80 -32.49
N GLN A 4 -4.38 3.96 -33.07
CA GLN A 4 -5.02 5.20 -32.63
C GLN A 4 -6.56 5.12 -32.64
N LYS A 5 -7.17 4.38 -33.59
CA LYS A 5 -8.62 4.24 -33.68
C LYS A 5 -9.16 3.45 -32.51
N ILE A 6 -8.52 2.34 -32.21
CA ILE A 6 -8.85 1.48 -31.07
C ILE A 6 -8.71 2.27 -29.77
N TRP A 7 -7.56 2.96 -29.62
CA TRP A 7 -7.29 3.74 -28.41
C TRP A 7 -8.34 4.83 -28.18
N LYS A 8 -8.74 5.58 -29.22
CA LYS A 8 -9.80 6.61 -29.12
C LYS A 8 -11.15 6.02 -28.76
N GLN A 9 -11.50 4.84 -29.27
CA GLN A 9 -12.74 4.16 -28.90
C GLN A 9 -12.74 3.78 -27.40
N GLN A 10 -11.63 3.24 -26.91
CA GLN A 10 -11.51 2.91 -25.48
C GLN A 10 -11.59 4.16 -24.61
N ALA A 11 -10.86 5.22 -24.94
CA ALA A 11 -10.90 6.49 -24.24
C ALA A 11 -12.33 7.04 -24.12
N ASN A 12 -13.11 7.01 -25.21
CA ASN A 12 -14.50 7.46 -25.18
C ASN A 12 -15.40 6.61 -24.24
N ILE A 13 -15.14 5.30 -24.15
CA ILE A 13 -15.86 4.42 -23.22
C ILE A 13 -15.48 4.80 -21.77
N ILE A 14 -14.19 4.98 -21.52
CA ILE A 14 -13.70 5.33 -20.17
C ILE A 14 -14.21 6.71 -19.73
N CYS A 15 -14.23 7.71 -20.61
CA CYS A 15 -14.82 9.02 -20.30
C CYS A 15 -16.28 8.86 -19.82
N LYS A 16 -17.09 8.04 -20.49
CA LYS A 16 -18.47 7.78 -20.07
C LYS A 16 -18.58 7.10 -18.72
N VAL A 17 -17.64 6.20 -18.38
CA VAL A 17 -17.59 5.58 -17.06
C VAL A 17 -17.24 6.62 -16.00
N LEU A 18 -16.26 7.48 -16.26
CA LEU A 18 -15.87 8.56 -15.35
C LEU A 18 -17.00 9.59 -15.14
N GLU A 19 -17.74 9.93 -16.19
CA GLU A 19 -18.93 10.82 -16.10
C GLU A 19 -20.05 10.23 -15.23
N GLN A 20 -20.16 8.90 -15.16
CA GLN A 20 -21.16 8.17 -14.38
C GLN A 20 -20.66 7.77 -12.98
N ALA A 21 -19.35 7.89 -12.74
CA ALA A 21 -18.75 7.51 -11.46
C ALA A 21 -19.26 8.40 -10.31
N PRO A 22 -19.35 7.88 -9.09
CA PRO A 22 -19.65 8.67 -7.91
C PRO A 22 -18.66 9.82 -7.72
N ALA A 23 -19.14 10.97 -7.27
CA ALA A 23 -18.26 12.06 -6.87
C ALA A 23 -17.52 11.69 -5.56
N PHE A 24 -16.22 11.87 -5.54
CA PHE A 24 -15.39 11.65 -4.36
C PHE A 24 -14.79 12.97 -3.86
N ASN A 25 -14.77 13.15 -2.54
CA ASN A 25 -14.00 14.23 -1.94
C ASN A 25 -12.53 13.85 -1.91
N LYS A 26 -11.78 14.27 -2.93
CA LYS A 26 -10.35 13.93 -3.08
C LYS A 26 -9.48 14.48 -1.94
N ASP A 27 -9.95 15.53 -1.26
CA ASP A 27 -9.25 16.19 -0.15
C ASP A 27 -9.58 15.58 1.21
N PHE A 28 -10.52 14.62 1.27
CA PHE A 28 -10.83 13.92 2.51
C PHE A 28 -9.68 12.97 2.87
N LEU A 29 -9.06 13.25 4.00
CA LEU A 29 -7.95 12.49 4.58
C LEU A 29 -8.23 12.24 6.06
N LEU A 30 -7.62 11.19 6.63
CA LEU A 30 -7.72 10.93 8.06
C LEU A 30 -7.15 12.10 8.88
N PRO A 31 -7.89 12.59 9.88
CA PRO A 31 -7.45 13.72 10.70
C PRO A 31 -6.37 13.32 11.71
N PRO A 32 -5.63 14.30 12.28
CA PRO A 32 -4.57 14.04 13.26
C PRO A 32 -5.00 13.21 14.47
N GLU A 33 -6.23 13.40 14.93
CA GLU A 33 -6.79 12.72 16.11
C GLU A 33 -6.88 11.20 15.91
N GLU A 34 -7.10 10.77 14.66
CA GLU A 34 -7.15 9.35 14.29
C GLU A 34 -5.78 8.69 14.49
N PHE A 35 -4.71 9.35 14.04
CA PHE A 35 -3.34 8.86 14.24
C PHE A 35 -2.94 8.86 15.72
N ALA A 36 -3.31 9.90 16.46
CA ALA A 36 -3.06 9.97 17.91
C ALA A 36 -3.77 8.83 18.65
N ALA A 37 -5.00 8.50 18.26
CA ALA A 37 -5.75 7.40 18.85
C ALA A 37 -5.10 6.02 18.56
N ARG A 38 -4.63 5.81 17.31
CA ARG A 38 -3.94 4.58 16.90
C ARG A 38 -2.61 4.41 17.63
N GLN A 39 -1.81 5.47 17.69
CA GLN A 39 -0.53 5.48 18.41
C GLN A 39 -0.74 5.16 19.89
N ARG A 40 -1.79 5.72 20.52
CA ARG A 40 -2.15 5.44 21.92
C ARG A 40 -2.52 3.97 22.12
N LYS A 41 -3.41 3.40 21.30
CA LYS A 41 -3.78 1.98 21.38
C LYS A 41 -2.56 1.05 21.29
N VAL A 42 -1.62 1.38 20.38
CA VAL A 42 -0.41 0.57 20.23
C VAL A 42 0.56 0.79 21.40
N TRP A 43 0.66 2.01 21.91
CA TRP A 43 1.47 2.30 23.09
C TRP A 43 0.94 1.57 24.34
N ASP A 44 -0.37 1.58 24.58
CA ASP A 44 -1.01 0.86 25.68
C ASP A 44 -0.73 -0.66 25.59
N MET A 45 -0.76 -1.21 24.40
CA MET A 45 -0.38 -2.60 24.14
C MET A 45 1.09 -2.86 24.48
N LEU A 46 2.01 -2.00 24.06
CA LEU A 46 3.45 -2.12 24.37
C LEU A 46 3.69 -2.10 25.89
N GLN A 47 3.06 -1.16 26.59
CA GLN A 47 3.15 -1.05 28.05
C GLN A 47 2.65 -2.32 28.75
N LYS A 48 1.50 -2.85 28.32
CA LYS A 48 0.92 -4.08 28.87
C LYS A 48 1.82 -5.29 28.69
N GLU A 49 2.58 -5.34 27.59
CA GLU A 49 3.51 -6.43 27.28
C GLU A 49 4.93 -6.19 27.85
N GLY A 50 5.17 -5.06 28.52
CA GLY A 50 6.43 -4.75 29.21
C GLY A 50 7.56 -4.28 28.27
N PHE A 51 7.20 -3.65 27.14
CA PHE A 51 8.18 -3.12 26.19
C PHE A 51 8.31 -1.60 26.29
N ASP A 52 9.54 -1.10 26.19
CA ASP A 52 9.87 0.32 26.24
C ASP A 52 9.55 1.05 24.93
N CYS A 53 9.59 0.33 23.82
CA CYS A 53 9.20 0.85 22.52
C CYS A 53 8.83 -0.27 21.54
N GLY A 54 8.18 0.11 20.45
CA GLY A 54 7.88 -0.78 19.33
C GLY A 54 8.45 -0.25 18.03
N VAL A 55 9.10 -1.11 17.24
CA VAL A 55 9.64 -0.78 15.92
C VAL A 55 8.77 -1.39 14.84
N VAL A 56 8.39 -0.57 13.88
CA VAL A 56 7.57 -0.92 12.72
C VAL A 56 8.33 -0.62 11.44
N TYR A 57 8.08 -1.39 10.38
CA TYR A 57 8.75 -1.26 9.09
C TYR A 57 7.76 -1.28 7.94
N ALA A 58 8.08 -0.57 6.86
CA ALA A 58 7.37 -0.63 5.60
C ALA A 58 8.31 -0.38 4.41
N ASP A 59 7.99 -1.02 3.28
CA ASP A 59 8.59 -0.78 1.98
C ASP A 59 7.50 -0.65 0.92
N GLU A 60 7.88 -0.56 -0.35
CA GLU A 60 6.95 -0.42 -1.47
C GLU A 60 5.92 -1.57 -1.55
N HIS A 61 6.33 -2.80 -1.25
CA HIS A 61 5.48 -3.98 -1.31
C HIS A 61 4.74 -4.24 0.00
N TYR A 62 5.41 -4.03 1.13
CA TYR A 62 4.86 -4.19 2.46
C TYR A 62 4.57 -2.82 3.09
N CYS A 63 3.56 -2.14 2.56
CA CYS A 63 3.30 -0.73 2.80
C CYS A 63 2.14 -0.44 3.79
N GLY A 64 1.78 -1.38 4.67
CA GLY A 64 0.60 -1.22 5.54
C GLY A 64 0.91 -0.89 7.01
N ASP A 65 2.10 -1.22 7.51
CA ASP A 65 2.38 -1.15 8.95
C ASP A 65 2.76 0.26 9.40
N VAL A 66 3.71 0.91 8.75
CA VAL A 66 4.07 2.30 9.05
C VAL A 66 2.94 3.26 8.75
N PRO A 67 2.23 3.18 7.59
CA PRO A 67 1.12 4.07 7.30
C PRO A 67 -0.03 4.05 8.30
N TYR A 68 -0.27 2.94 8.98
CA TYR A 68 -1.28 2.88 10.03
C TYR A 68 -1.01 3.87 11.17
N LEU A 69 0.25 4.05 11.56
CA LEU A 69 0.65 4.94 12.66
C LEU A 69 0.95 6.37 12.20
N ALA A 70 1.36 6.55 10.95
CA ALA A 70 1.98 7.78 10.49
C ALA A 70 1.28 8.44 9.28
N GLY A 71 0.31 7.82 8.67
CA GLY A 71 -0.19 8.17 7.35
C GLY A 71 0.70 7.60 6.24
N ASN A 72 0.28 7.77 5.00
CA ASN A 72 1.00 7.22 3.86
C ASN A 72 2.27 8.03 3.56
N PRO A 73 3.48 7.51 3.79
CA PRO A 73 4.73 8.21 3.50
C PRO A 73 5.10 8.21 2.01
N ASN A 74 4.24 7.70 1.14
CA ASN A 74 4.46 7.60 -0.30
C ASN A 74 5.79 6.91 -0.68
N ILE A 75 6.02 5.75 -0.09
CA ILE A 75 7.24 4.95 -0.31
C ILE A 75 7.30 4.48 -1.76
N ILE A 76 8.40 4.80 -2.45
CA ILE A 76 8.65 4.37 -3.83
C ILE A 76 9.94 3.56 -3.92
N VAL A 77 11.03 4.02 -3.34
CA VAL A 77 12.35 3.39 -3.47
C VAL A 77 12.96 3.09 -2.11
N GLU A 78 13.07 4.10 -1.25
CA GLU A 78 13.64 3.92 0.07
C GLU A 78 12.59 3.38 1.04
N PRO A 79 12.88 2.29 1.76
CA PRO A 79 12.01 1.82 2.83
C PRO A 79 12.03 2.78 4.02
N ILE A 80 11.09 2.60 4.93
CA ILE A 80 10.96 3.41 6.12
C ILE A 80 10.68 2.53 7.33
N ALA A 81 11.28 2.86 8.46
CA ALA A 81 10.90 2.30 9.74
C ALA A 81 10.43 3.41 10.67
N ALA A 82 9.76 3.03 11.75
CA ALA A 82 9.39 3.96 12.80
C ALA A 82 9.51 3.30 14.16
N VAL A 83 9.81 4.11 15.18
CA VAL A 83 9.78 3.70 16.58
C VAL A 83 8.69 4.48 17.31
N LEU A 84 7.80 3.75 17.97
CA LEU A 84 6.79 4.28 18.87
C LEU A 84 7.22 4.06 20.32
N SER A 85 7.22 5.12 21.10
CA SER A 85 7.61 5.12 22.52
C SER A 85 6.72 6.06 23.33
N LYS A 86 7.03 6.22 24.61
CA LYS A 86 6.35 7.21 25.49
C LYS A 86 6.42 8.65 24.98
N ASN A 87 7.44 9.00 24.19
CA ASN A 87 7.65 10.34 23.66
C ASN A 87 7.06 10.53 22.24
N GLY A 88 6.28 9.55 21.76
CA GLY A 88 5.59 9.59 20.48
C GLY A 88 6.25 8.73 19.41
N LEU A 89 5.90 9.03 18.16
CA LEU A 89 6.35 8.30 16.97
C LEU A 89 7.53 9.04 16.32
N TYR A 90 8.60 8.28 16.00
CA TYR A 90 9.78 8.78 15.31
C TYR A 90 10.03 7.93 14.07
N PHE A 91 10.27 8.56 12.94
CA PHE A 91 10.72 7.85 11.74
C PHE A 91 12.21 7.61 11.76
N ILE A 92 12.55 6.41 11.29
CA ILE A 92 13.88 5.97 10.91
C ILE A 92 13.83 5.85 9.40
N ALA A 93 14.20 6.91 8.69
CA ALA A 93 14.00 7.04 7.26
C ALA A 93 15.34 7.21 6.54
N GLY A 94 15.44 6.78 5.28
CA GLY A 94 16.49 7.22 4.38
C GLY A 94 16.38 8.73 4.13
N LEU A 95 17.28 9.28 3.34
CA LEU A 95 17.27 10.73 3.11
C LEU A 95 16.08 11.14 2.25
N GLU A 96 15.86 10.46 1.13
CA GLU A 96 14.77 10.76 0.20
C GLU A 96 13.41 10.44 0.80
N SER A 97 13.27 9.25 1.39
CA SER A 97 12.03 8.86 2.07
C SER A 97 11.69 9.79 3.24
N GLY A 98 12.71 10.30 3.94
CA GLY A 98 12.52 11.29 5.00
C GLY A 98 11.99 12.63 4.49
N ILE A 99 12.52 13.15 3.39
CA ILE A 99 12.03 14.39 2.76
C ILE A 99 10.58 14.24 2.30
N VAL A 100 10.27 13.11 1.64
CA VAL A 100 8.89 12.81 1.19
C VAL A 100 7.94 12.66 2.38
N ALA A 101 8.37 12.00 3.45
CA ALA A 101 7.56 11.82 4.64
C ALA A 101 7.25 13.16 5.35
N GLU A 102 8.14 14.15 5.31
CA GLU A 102 7.88 15.50 5.82
C GLU A 102 6.65 16.13 5.15
N GLN A 103 6.41 15.86 3.88
CA GLN A 103 5.26 16.37 3.15
C GLN A 103 3.95 15.60 3.47
N PHE A 104 4.01 14.30 3.61
CA PHE A 104 2.81 13.45 3.65
C PHE A 104 2.41 12.96 5.05
N CYS A 105 3.35 12.93 6.01
CA CYS A 105 3.11 12.35 7.34
C CYS A 105 2.94 13.37 8.47
N HIS A 106 2.93 14.67 8.17
CA HIS A 106 2.81 15.74 9.18
C HIS A 106 1.55 15.62 10.05
N ARG A 107 0.44 15.09 9.52
CA ARG A 107 -0.83 14.88 10.26
C ARG A 107 -0.68 13.96 11.47
N SER A 108 0.25 13.03 11.43
CA SER A 108 0.44 12.04 12.51
C SER A 108 1.26 12.56 13.70
N GLY A 109 1.84 13.76 13.60
CA GLY A 109 2.76 14.28 14.61
C GLY A 109 4.09 13.54 14.67
N VAL A 110 4.42 12.72 13.67
CA VAL A 110 5.67 11.96 13.62
C VAL A 110 6.89 12.89 13.53
N LYS A 111 7.93 12.56 14.30
CA LYS A 111 9.23 13.24 14.24
C LYS A 111 10.13 12.50 13.26
N ILE A 112 10.54 13.15 12.19
CA ILE A 112 11.31 12.51 11.13
C ILE A 112 12.79 12.63 11.41
N ARG A 113 13.51 11.49 11.35
CA ARG A 113 14.96 11.39 11.49
C ARG A 113 15.53 10.61 10.32
N LYS A 114 16.66 11.07 9.80
CA LYS A 114 17.30 10.50 8.61
C LYS A 114 18.50 9.66 9.00
N VAL A 115 18.58 8.46 8.45
CA VAL A 115 19.62 7.45 8.74
C VAL A 115 20.28 6.96 7.47
N ASP A 116 21.46 6.40 7.63
CA ASP A 116 22.26 5.86 6.55
C ASP A 116 21.75 4.48 6.06
N ILE A 117 21.33 3.62 6.97
CA ILE A 117 21.02 2.20 6.68
C ILE A 117 19.80 1.98 5.76
N LEU A 118 18.90 2.93 5.62
CA LEU A 118 17.68 2.84 4.80
C LEU A 118 17.72 3.74 3.58
N ARG A 119 18.83 4.38 3.29
CA ARG A 119 18.98 5.24 2.10
C ARG A 119 19.30 4.42 0.85
N VAL A 120 19.05 5.00 -0.31
CA VAL A 120 19.69 4.56 -1.56
C VAL A 120 21.19 4.79 -1.44
N ASP A 121 21.99 3.80 -1.82
CA ASP A 121 23.43 3.90 -1.74
C ASP A 121 23.97 4.91 -2.77
N ASP A 122 24.28 6.10 -2.28
CA ASP A 122 24.89 7.19 -3.06
C ASP A 122 26.12 7.70 -2.29
N PRO A 123 27.33 7.42 -2.78
CA PRO A 123 28.57 7.81 -2.10
C PRO A 123 28.77 9.33 -2.01
N ASP A 124 28.10 10.11 -2.88
CA ASP A 124 28.22 11.56 -2.92
C ASP A 124 27.24 12.28 -1.94
N TYR A 125 26.44 11.50 -1.22
CA TYR A 125 25.47 12.07 -0.27
C TYR A 125 26.20 12.67 0.93
N PRO A 126 26.13 13.99 1.16
CA PRO A 126 26.79 14.62 2.29
C PRO A 126 26.02 14.40 3.58
N GLY A 127 26.67 14.09 4.67
CA GLY A 127 26.11 14.31 5.96
C GLY A 127 26.41 13.29 7.05
N ASN A 128 26.51 13.77 8.26
CA ASN A 128 26.43 12.99 9.49
C ASN A 128 24.98 12.54 9.69
N LEU A 129 24.64 11.36 9.17
CA LEU A 129 23.35 10.75 9.41
C LEU A 129 23.35 10.02 10.76
N LEU A 130 22.19 10.03 11.41
CA LEU A 130 21.98 9.33 12.67
C LEU A 130 21.98 7.80 12.42
N THR A 131 22.30 7.04 13.47
CA THR A 131 22.04 5.60 13.46
C THR A 131 20.62 5.29 13.94
N PRO A 132 20.04 4.13 13.61
CA PRO A 132 18.76 3.73 14.20
C PRO A 132 18.77 3.70 15.72
N SER A 133 19.92 3.38 16.34
CA SER A 133 20.08 3.36 17.80
C SER A 133 19.95 4.76 18.40
N ASP A 134 20.54 5.79 17.76
CA ASP A 134 20.44 7.18 18.23
C ASP A 134 18.99 7.66 18.23
N ILE A 135 18.22 7.30 17.20
CA ILE A 135 16.81 7.67 17.09
C ILE A 135 15.97 6.95 18.13
N ILE A 136 16.22 5.66 18.37
CA ILE A 136 15.53 4.88 19.39
C ILE A 136 15.83 5.46 20.77
N GLU A 137 17.07 5.83 21.04
CA GLU A 137 17.48 6.45 22.31
C GLU A 137 16.81 7.81 22.50
N GLU A 138 16.75 8.65 21.47
CA GLU A 138 16.01 9.92 21.49
C GLU A 138 14.52 9.67 21.77
N ALA A 139 13.91 8.72 21.06
CA ALA A 139 12.50 8.40 21.20
C ALA A 139 12.17 7.89 22.61
N CYS A 140 13.02 7.06 23.20
CA CYS A 140 12.80 6.50 24.54
C CYS A 140 13.22 7.45 25.66
N GLY A 141 14.03 8.49 25.36
CA GLY A 141 14.66 9.37 26.37
C GLY A 141 15.76 8.64 27.14
N GLY A 142 16.51 7.77 26.47
CA GLY A 142 17.58 6.95 26.97
C GLY A 142 17.54 5.54 26.35
N LYS A 143 18.54 4.72 26.62
CA LYS A 143 18.63 3.36 26.09
C LYS A 143 17.48 2.47 26.61
N PRO A 144 16.62 1.92 25.73
CA PRO A 144 15.56 1.01 26.13
C PRO A 144 16.13 -0.31 26.64
N LYS A 145 15.40 -0.98 27.53
CA LYS A 145 15.72 -2.35 27.94
C LYS A 145 15.17 -3.35 26.92
N ASN A 146 13.92 -3.17 26.49
CA ASN A 146 13.20 -4.09 25.62
C ASN A 146 12.62 -3.38 24.42
N ILE A 147 12.74 -4.00 23.24
CA ILE A 147 12.20 -3.52 21.96
C ILE A 147 11.21 -4.55 21.41
N ALA A 148 10.00 -4.14 21.03
CA ALA A 148 9.05 -4.99 20.32
C ALA A 148 9.16 -4.78 18.81
N LEU A 149 9.14 -5.85 18.02
CA LEU A 149 8.88 -5.79 16.60
C LEU A 149 7.36 -5.79 16.38
N LEU A 150 6.86 -4.76 15.71
CA LEU A 150 5.46 -4.63 15.33
C LEU A 150 5.19 -5.14 13.91
N THR A 151 6.21 -5.17 13.06
CA THR A 151 6.18 -5.82 11.76
C THR A 151 6.74 -7.23 11.85
N THR A 152 6.12 -8.17 11.16
CA THR A 152 6.55 -9.58 11.16
C THR A 152 8.02 -9.73 10.74
N LYS A 153 8.75 -10.63 11.40
CA LYS A 153 10.14 -10.96 11.06
C LYS A 153 10.32 -11.43 9.61
N GLY A 154 9.27 -11.94 8.97
CA GLY A 154 9.31 -12.41 7.58
C GLY A 154 9.58 -11.31 6.54
N VAL A 155 9.34 -10.05 6.88
CA VAL A 155 9.59 -8.89 6.01
C VAL A 155 10.49 -7.84 6.67
N PHE A 156 10.85 -8.02 7.94
CA PHE A 156 11.71 -7.08 8.64
C PHE A 156 13.16 -7.18 8.14
N PRO A 157 13.80 -6.08 7.72
CA PRO A 157 15.14 -6.14 7.14
C PRO A 157 16.18 -6.70 8.11
N LEU A 158 16.95 -7.68 7.64
CA LEU A 158 17.98 -8.32 8.45
C LEU A 158 19.03 -7.31 8.96
N GLY A 159 19.39 -6.31 8.13
CA GLY A 159 20.33 -5.26 8.52
C GLY A 159 19.83 -4.45 9.72
N LEU A 160 18.56 -4.01 9.67
CA LEU A 160 17.92 -3.27 10.76
C LEU A 160 17.76 -4.17 12.00
N TYR A 161 17.33 -5.42 11.83
CA TYR A 161 17.23 -6.40 12.93
C TYR A 161 18.57 -6.61 13.64
N ASN A 162 19.66 -6.81 12.88
CA ASN A 162 20.99 -6.98 13.43
C ASN A 162 21.49 -5.74 14.17
N THR A 163 21.08 -4.54 13.74
CA THR A 163 21.38 -3.29 14.47
C THR A 163 20.66 -3.26 15.82
N LEU A 164 19.37 -3.62 15.85
CA LEU A 164 18.62 -3.73 17.11
C LEU A 164 19.23 -4.79 18.04
N LYS A 165 19.57 -5.96 17.47
CA LYS A 165 20.20 -7.06 18.22
C LYS A 165 21.52 -6.66 18.86
N ARG A 166 22.38 -5.94 18.14
CA ARG A 166 23.65 -5.42 18.71
C ARG A 166 23.41 -4.35 19.77
N TYR A 167 22.31 -3.59 19.65
CA TYR A 167 22.03 -2.48 20.53
C TYR A 167 21.47 -2.92 21.89
N VAL A 168 20.49 -3.84 21.93
CA VAL A 168 19.83 -4.25 23.19
C VAL A 168 20.05 -5.71 23.58
N GLY A 169 20.61 -6.56 22.73
CA GLY A 169 20.66 -8.02 22.91
C GLY A 169 19.44 -8.72 22.29
N GLU A 170 19.63 -9.91 21.74
CA GLU A 170 18.54 -10.65 21.07
C GLU A 170 17.43 -11.06 22.04
N GLU A 171 17.78 -11.38 23.26
CA GLU A 171 16.89 -11.76 24.35
C GLU A 171 15.91 -10.63 24.76
N ASN A 172 16.25 -9.39 24.41
CA ASN A 172 15.47 -8.20 24.72
C ASN A 172 14.62 -7.72 23.51
N ILE A 173 14.54 -8.54 22.44
CA ILE A 173 13.72 -8.25 21.28
C ILE A 173 12.53 -9.22 21.24
N GLY A 174 11.32 -8.68 21.43
CA GLY A 174 10.07 -9.45 21.33
C GLY A 174 9.36 -9.26 20.00
N ASP A 175 8.53 -10.22 19.60
CA ASP A 175 7.67 -10.13 18.42
C ASP A 175 6.21 -9.92 18.84
N LEU A 176 5.69 -8.72 18.65
CA LEU A 176 4.30 -8.34 18.90
C LEU A 176 3.51 -8.08 17.60
N SER A 177 4.02 -8.52 16.45
CA SER A 177 3.38 -8.28 15.15
C SER A 177 1.93 -8.78 15.10
N LYS A 178 1.65 -9.95 15.67
CA LYS A 178 0.27 -10.48 15.74
C LYS A 178 -0.67 -9.59 16.54
N LYS A 179 -0.23 -9.05 17.69
CA LYS A 179 -1.03 -8.14 18.51
C LYS A 179 -1.23 -6.79 17.82
N TYR A 180 -0.20 -6.30 17.14
CA TYR A 180 -0.30 -5.10 16.31
C TYR A 180 -1.32 -5.28 15.19
N TYR A 181 -1.32 -6.42 14.49
CA TYR A 181 -2.31 -6.72 13.47
C TYR A 181 -3.73 -6.80 14.02
N GLN A 182 -3.93 -7.36 15.20
CA GLN A 182 -5.25 -7.36 15.85
C GLN A 182 -5.79 -5.94 16.07
N ILE A 183 -4.93 -5.00 16.51
CA ILE A 183 -5.30 -3.58 16.63
C ILE A 183 -5.67 -2.99 15.25
N LYS A 184 -4.90 -3.28 14.20
CA LYS A 184 -5.14 -2.80 12.84
C LYS A 184 -6.42 -3.37 12.20
N TYR A 185 -6.88 -4.55 12.62
CA TYR A 185 -8.10 -5.15 12.06
C TYR A 185 -9.35 -4.40 12.50
N GLU A 186 -9.34 -3.78 13.66
CA GLU A 186 -10.43 -2.93 14.10
C GLU A 186 -10.39 -1.59 13.36
N LYS A 187 -11.42 -1.33 12.54
CA LYS A 187 -11.50 -0.11 11.75
C LYS A 187 -12.37 0.95 12.43
N SER A 188 -11.91 2.19 12.41
CA SER A 188 -12.73 3.34 12.81
C SER A 188 -13.78 3.65 11.73
N MET A 189 -14.77 4.47 12.08
CA MET A 189 -15.77 4.94 11.12
C MET A 189 -15.15 5.74 9.97
N LEU A 190 -14.10 6.51 10.23
CA LEU A 190 -13.39 7.28 9.20
C LEU A 190 -12.57 6.37 8.27
N GLU A 191 -11.95 5.32 8.82
CA GLU A 191 -11.30 4.28 8.00
C GLU A 191 -12.33 3.57 7.11
N MET A 192 -13.49 3.22 7.67
CA MET A 192 -14.57 2.57 6.91
C MET A 192 -15.08 3.44 5.77
N GLN A 193 -15.21 4.76 5.97
CA GLN A 193 -15.58 5.69 4.91
C GLN A 193 -14.56 5.68 3.77
N LEU A 194 -13.26 5.76 4.05
CA LEU A 194 -12.21 5.71 3.01
C LEU A 194 -12.14 4.35 2.30
N ILE A 195 -12.38 3.25 3.04
CA ILE A 195 -12.47 1.91 2.45
C ILE A 195 -13.67 1.84 1.50
N GLU A 196 -14.83 2.35 1.90
CA GLU A 196 -16.03 2.40 1.06
C GLU A 196 -15.81 3.22 -0.21
N GLU A 197 -15.19 4.40 -0.10
CA GLU A 197 -14.81 5.21 -1.27
C GLU A 197 -13.85 4.44 -2.18
N SER A 198 -12.84 3.75 -1.63
CA SER A 198 -11.91 2.92 -2.39
C SER A 198 -12.62 1.74 -3.08
N CYS A 199 -13.63 1.14 -2.44
CA CYS A 199 -14.47 0.11 -3.06
C CYS A 199 -15.29 0.67 -4.24
N ARG A 200 -15.87 1.86 -4.11
CA ARG A 200 -16.62 2.51 -5.21
C ARG A 200 -15.71 2.87 -6.38
N ILE A 201 -14.46 3.26 -6.13
CA ILE A 201 -13.44 3.42 -7.18
C ILE A 201 -13.18 2.06 -7.86
N SER A 202 -13.07 0.97 -7.09
CA SER A 202 -12.91 -0.39 -7.63
C SER A 202 -14.06 -0.78 -8.57
N ASP A 203 -15.30 -0.42 -8.22
CA ASP A 203 -16.48 -0.66 -9.07
C ASP A 203 -16.31 0.02 -10.43
N SER A 204 -15.95 1.31 -10.43
CA SER A 204 -15.75 2.08 -11.66
C SER A 204 -14.57 1.54 -12.49
N MET A 205 -13.48 1.09 -11.83
CA MET A 205 -12.34 0.44 -12.50
C MET A 205 -12.80 -0.83 -13.21
N LEU A 206 -13.47 -1.73 -12.51
CA LEU A 206 -13.96 -3.00 -13.10
C LEU A 206 -14.94 -2.72 -14.23
N GLU A 207 -15.88 -1.81 -14.04
CA GLU A 207 -16.85 -1.44 -15.07
C GLU A 207 -16.14 -0.96 -16.35
N GLY A 208 -15.21 -0.02 -16.23
CA GLY A 208 -14.45 0.49 -17.36
C GLY A 208 -13.62 -0.57 -18.06
N MET A 209 -12.90 -1.37 -17.30
CA MET A 209 -12.07 -2.46 -17.83
C MET A 209 -12.91 -3.52 -18.56
N LEU A 210 -14.06 -3.89 -17.99
CA LEU A 210 -14.98 -4.84 -18.62
C LEU A 210 -15.63 -4.30 -19.89
N ARG A 211 -16.00 -3.02 -19.93
CA ARG A 211 -16.59 -2.38 -21.12
C ARG A 211 -15.63 -2.29 -22.30
N ILE A 212 -14.31 -2.17 -22.04
CA ILE A 212 -13.30 -2.12 -23.11
C ILE A 212 -12.77 -3.50 -23.50
N LEU A 213 -12.99 -4.52 -22.66
CA LEU A 213 -12.44 -5.86 -22.85
C LEU A 213 -12.94 -6.48 -24.16
N ARG A 214 -11.98 -6.92 -25.01
CA ARG A 214 -12.24 -7.59 -26.28
C ARG A 214 -11.02 -8.39 -26.75
N PRO A 215 -11.23 -9.39 -27.61
CA PRO A 215 -10.11 -10.08 -28.27
C PRO A 215 -9.23 -9.07 -29.06
N GLY A 216 -7.93 -9.32 -29.06
CA GLY A 216 -6.94 -8.48 -29.75
C GLY A 216 -6.25 -7.43 -28.88
N LEU A 217 -6.77 -7.11 -27.69
CA LEU A 217 -6.07 -6.31 -26.69
C LEU A 217 -5.05 -7.16 -25.94
N THR A 218 -3.99 -6.55 -25.42
CA THR A 218 -3.12 -7.21 -24.44
C THR A 218 -3.67 -7.06 -23.03
N GLU A 219 -3.29 -7.98 -22.14
CA GLU A 219 -3.60 -7.87 -20.70
C GLU A 219 -3.13 -6.53 -20.14
N ALA A 220 -1.92 -6.08 -20.51
CA ALA A 220 -1.36 -4.80 -20.10
C ALA A 220 -2.18 -3.59 -20.61
N GLN A 221 -2.72 -3.64 -21.84
CA GLN A 221 -3.57 -2.58 -22.35
C GLN A 221 -4.89 -2.45 -21.58
N VAL A 222 -5.46 -3.57 -21.13
CA VAL A 222 -6.66 -3.54 -20.28
C VAL A 222 -6.32 -3.00 -18.89
N ALA A 223 -5.20 -3.44 -18.28
CA ALA A 223 -4.76 -2.98 -16.98
C ALA A 223 -4.49 -1.47 -16.93
N GLN A 224 -3.92 -0.90 -17.99
CA GLN A 224 -3.62 0.53 -18.08
C GLN A 224 -4.86 1.41 -17.88
N TRP A 225 -6.02 1.02 -18.42
CA TRP A 225 -7.25 1.75 -18.21
C TRP A 225 -7.77 1.68 -16.79
N GLY A 226 -7.51 0.56 -16.08
CA GLY A 226 -7.77 0.47 -14.64
C GLY A 226 -6.99 1.52 -13.85
N TYR A 227 -5.70 1.68 -14.10
CA TYR A 227 -4.88 2.74 -13.48
C TYR A 227 -5.41 4.14 -13.81
N CYS A 228 -5.76 4.40 -15.08
CA CYS A 228 -6.30 5.68 -15.50
C CYS A 228 -7.56 6.03 -14.69
N ILE A 229 -8.55 5.13 -14.63
CA ILE A 229 -9.78 5.35 -13.87
C ILE A 229 -9.50 5.60 -12.39
N ALA A 230 -8.63 4.79 -11.79
CA ALA A 230 -8.31 4.93 -10.37
C ALA A 230 -7.76 6.31 -10.02
N HIS A 231 -6.78 6.79 -10.79
CA HIS A 231 -6.15 8.08 -10.54
C HIS A 231 -7.09 9.25 -10.86
N GLU A 232 -7.90 9.16 -11.92
CA GLU A 232 -8.91 10.19 -12.22
C GLU A 232 -9.95 10.31 -11.11
N LEU A 233 -10.30 9.22 -10.43
CA LEU A 233 -11.22 9.21 -9.30
C LEU A 233 -10.55 9.52 -7.94
N GLY A 234 -9.23 9.76 -7.92
CA GLY A 234 -8.51 10.22 -6.73
C GLY A 234 -7.84 9.13 -5.89
N ALA A 235 -7.66 7.92 -6.44
CA ALA A 235 -6.77 6.96 -5.82
C ALA A 235 -5.31 7.45 -5.91
N GLN A 236 -4.61 7.40 -4.79
CA GLN A 236 -3.22 7.87 -4.69
C GLN A 236 -2.21 6.79 -5.09
N ALA A 237 -2.59 5.54 -4.91
CA ALA A 237 -1.79 4.35 -5.22
C ALA A 237 -2.69 3.12 -5.38
N MET A 238 -2.07 1.97 -5.63
CA MET A 238 -2.74 0.67 -5.62
C MET A 238 -2.30 -0.14 -4.40
N GLY A 239 -3.22 -0.94 -3.82
CA GLY A 239 -2.90 -1.92 -2.79
C GLY A 239 -2.13 -3.11 -3.34
N PHE A 240 -2.41 -3.46 -4.60
CA PHE A 240 -1.63 -4.34 -5.46
C PHE A 240 -1.77 -3.88 -6.91
N GLN A 241 -0.82 -4.23 -7.76
CA GLN A 241 -0.86 -3.89 -9.18
C GLN A 241 -2.17 -4.36 -9.82
N VAL A 242 -2.71 -3.57 -10.77
CA VAL A 242 -3.89 -4.00 -11.52
C VAL A 242 -3.58 -5.31 -12.24
N MET A 243 -4.28 -6.35 -11.86
CA MET A 243 -4.09 -7.70 -12.39
C MET A 243 -5.03 -7.92 -13.56
N VAL A 244 -4.50 -8.41 -14.66
CA VAL A 244 -5.28 -8.94 -15.79
C VAL A 244 -4.56 -10.18 -16.28
N THR A 245 -5.20 -11.33 -16.16
CA THR A 245 -4.67 -12.61 -16.66
C THR A 245 -5.68 -13.25 -17.59
N SER A 246 -5.22 -13.92 -18.65
CA SER A 246 -6.10 -14.49 -19.68
C SER A 246 -5.62 -15.84 -20.17
N GLY A 247 -6.53 -16.73 -20.55
CA GLY A 247 -6.26 -18.03 -21.13
C GLY A 247 -5.20 -18.82 -20.36
N LYS A 248 -4.06 -19.13 -20.97
CA LYS A 248 -2.98 -19.92 -20.32
C LYS A 248 -2.34 -19.23 -19.11
N ASN A 249 -2.41 -17.90 -19.02
CA ASN A 249 -1.87 -17.12 -17.89
C ASN A 249 -2.83 -17.15 -16.68
N ASN A 250 -4.08 -17.58 -16.89
CA ASN A 250 -5.10 -17.63 -15.83
C ASN A 250 -5.03 -18.91 -14.97
N ARG A 251 -3.81 -19.41 -14.71
CA ARG A 251 -3.55 -20.52 -13.77
C ARG A 251 -3.35 -20.03 -12.33
N THR A 252 -3.26 -18.73 -12.15
CA THR A 252 -3.13 -18.06 -10.86
C THR A 252 -4.03 -16.82 -10.85
N ILE A 253 -4.54 -16.50 -9.67
CA ILE A 253 -5.33 -15.27 -9.45
C ILE A 253 -4.47 -14.09 -9.01
N VAL A 254 -3.15 -14.28 -8.92
CA VAL A 254 -2.19 -13.28 -8.47
C VAL A 254 -1.04 -13.23 -9.47
N ALA A 255 -1.19 -12.41 -10.50
CA ALA A 255 -0.14 -12.16 -11.47
C ALA A 255 -0.28 -10.77 -12.09
N ALA A 256 0.86 -10.15 -12.40
CA ALA A 256 0.89 -8.91 -13.17
C ALA A 256 0.36 -9.13 -14.58
N ALA A 257 -0.29 -8.10 -15.13
CA ALA A 257 -0.71 -8.09 -16.52
C ALA A 257 0.50 -8.15 -17.47
N SER A 258 0.39 -8.97 -18.52
CA SER A 258 1.47 -9.21 -19.48
C SER A 258 1.12 -8.66 -20.88
N ASN A 259 2.09 -8.79 -21.81
CA ASN A 259 1.85 -8.48 -23.22
C ASN A 259 1.12 -9.60 -23.99
N ARG A 260 0.59 -10.61 -23.30
CA ARG A 260 -0.23 -11.64 -23.96
C ARG A 260 -1.46 -10.99 -24.59
N VAL A 261 -1.69 -11.31 -25.85
CA VAL A 261 -2.90 -10.89 -26.57
C VAL A 261 -4.06 -11.78 -26.15
N ILE A 262 -5.12 -11.17 -25.67
CA ILE A 262 -6.37 -11.84 -25.26
C ILE A 262 -7.06 -12.39 -26.51
N GLN A 263 -7.42 -13.67 -26.48
CA GLN A 263 -8.06 -14.38 -27.58
C GLN A 263 -9.57 -14.50 -27.33
N GLU A 264 -10.32 -14.71 -28.40
CA GLU A 264 -11.74 -15.08 -28.29
C GLU A 264 -11.90 -16.40 -27.56
N GLY A 265 -12.79 -16.46 -26.58
CA GLY A 265 -13.00 -17.61 -25.72
C GLY A 265 -12.07 -17.70 -24.51
N ASP A 266 -11.12 -16.80 -24.36
CA ASP A 266 -10.30 -16.76 -23.15
C ASP A 266 -11.14 -16.45 -21.91
N VAL A 267 -10.90 -17.17 -20.83
CA VAL A 267 -11.30 -16.75 -19.50
C VAL A 267 -10.33 -15.69 -19.05
N VAL A 268 -10.84 -14.50 -18.67
CA VAL A 268 -10.06 -13.35 -18.23
C VAL A 268 -10.38 -13.07 -16.77
N HIS A 269 -9.35 -12.99 -15.94
CA HIS A 269 -9.44 -12.58 -14.55
C HIS A 269 -8.89 -11.16 -14.39
N ILE A 270 -9.64 -10.30 -13.72
CA ILE A 270 -9.28 -8.90 -13.43
C ILE A 270 -9.31 -8.71 -11.92
N GLY A 271 -8.26 -8.11 -11.38
CA GLY A 271 -8.17 -7.73 -9.97
C GLY A 271 -7.71 -6.28 -9.82
N VAL A 272 -8.42 -5.52 -8.99
CA VAL A 272 -8.15 -4.09 -8.74
C VAL A 272 -8.15 -3.80 -7.24
N SER A 273 -7.32 -2.87 -6.81
CA SER A 273 -7.24 -2.45 -5.40
C SER A 273 -6.75 -0.99 -5.29
N PRO A 274 -7.61 -0.01 -5.59
CA PRO A 274 -7.25 1.39 -5.42
C PRO A 274 -7.09 1.73 -3.94
N LYS A 275 -6.20 2.68 -3.66
CA LYS A 275 -5.83 3.11 -2.30
C LYS A 275 -6.12 4.59 -2.10
N ARG A 276 -6.82 4.91 -1.02
CA ARG A 276 -7.07 6.26 -0.52
C ARG A 276 -6.50 6.40 0.89
N ASP A 277 -5.61 7.35 1.11
CA ASP A 277 -4.95 7.64 2.39
C ASP A 277 -4.45 6.38 3.14
N GLY A 278 -3.83 5.45 2.39
CA GLY A 278 -3.31 4.19 2.92
C GLY A 278 -4.35 3.05 3.07
N LEU A 279 -5.63 3.30 2.79
CA LEU A 279 -6.72 2.32 2.90
C LEU A 279 -7.19 1.85 1.53
N CYS A 280 -7.38 0.55 1.36
CA CYS A 280 -7.66 -0.08 0.07
C CYS A 280 -9.10 -0.59 -0.01
N GLY A 281 -9.74 -0.38 -1.18
CA GLY A 281 -10.77 -1.27 -1.67
C GLY A 281 -10.13 -2.42 -2.46
N ALA A 282 -10.82 -3.54 -2.60
CA ALA A 282 -10.34 -4.62 -3.46
C ALA A 282 -11.51 -5.37 -4.09
N GLN A 283 -11.46 -5.53 -5.41
CA GLN A 283 -12.44 -6.30 -6.14
C GLN A 283 -11.81 -7.16 -7.22
N ARG A 284 -12.53 -8.20 -7.61
CA ARG A 284 -12.13 -9.12 -8.67
C ARG A 284 -13.33 -9.52 -9.51
N ALA A 285 -13.07 -9.73 -10.81
CA ALA A 285 -14.04 -10.27 -11.74
C ALA A 285 -13.38 -11.34 -12.61
N THR A 286 -14.12 -12.37 -12.95
CA THR A 286 -13.70 -13.39 -13.92
C THR A 286 -14.78 -13.49 -14.98
N VAL A 287 -14.42 -13.28 -16.23
CA VAL A 287 -15.33 -13.23 -17.36
C VAL A 287 -14.76 -14.01 -18.55
N MET A 288 -15.63 -14.44 -19.45
CA MET A 288 -15.21 -15.00 -20.73
C MET A 288 -15.18 -13.91 -21.80
N CYS A 289 -14.05 -13.76 -22.47
CA CYS A 289 -13.87 -12.78 -23.55
C CYS A 289 -14.43 -13.34 -24.87
N VAL A 290 -15.65 -12.95 -25.24
CA VAL A 290 -16.34 -13.40 -26.44
C VAL A 290 -16.94 -12.23 -27.22
N LYS A 291 -17.02 -12.36 -28.55
CA LYS A 291 -17.66 -11.37 -29.40
C LYS A 291 -19.18 -11.38 -29.26
N ASN A 292 -19.77 -12.55 -28.99
CA ASN A 292 -21.22 -12.70 -28.86
C ASN A 292 -21.58 -13.45 -27.56
N PRO A 293 -22.06 -12.75 -26.52
CA PRO A 293 -22.40 -13.37 -25.22
C PRO A 293 -23.47 -14.48 -25.30
N SER A 294 -24.34 -14.48 -26.32
CA SER A 294 -25.38 -15.50 -26.47
C SER A 294 -24.83 -16.92 -26.74
N GLN A 295 -23.57 -17.05 -27.12
CA GLN A 295 -22.92 -18.35 -27.35
C GLN A 295 -22.41 -19.02 -26.06
N ILE A 296 -22.23 -18.27 -24.95
CA ILE A 296 -21.71 -18.80 -23.69
C ILE A 296 -22.71 -19.73 -23.00
N THR A 297 -23.99 -19.42 -23.07
CA THR A 297 -25.07 -20.18 -22.40
C THR A 297 -25.20 -21.62 -22.89
N LYS A 298 -24.62 -21.97 -24.02
CA LYS A 298 -24.72 -23.31 -24.62
C LYS A 298 -23.58 -24.27 -24.21
N SER A 299 -22.46 -23.78 -23.67
CA SER A 299 -21.29 -24.62 -23.35
C SER A 299 -21.10 -24.96 -21.86
N TYR A 300 -21.95 -24.43 -20.99
CA TYR A 300 -21.90 -24.62 -19.52
C TYR A 300 -23.20 -25.20 -18.93
N ARG A 301 -24.00 -25.91 -19.79
CA ARG A 301 -25.13 -26.74 -19.32
C ARG A 301 -24.80 -28.21 -19.40
#